data_f3e0b1e7ee4848033cd83353028cfdc6
#
_entry.id   f3e0b1e7ee4848033cd83353028cfdc6
#
_cell.length_a   1.000
_cell.length_b   1.000
_cell.length_c   1.000
_cell.angle_alpha   90.00
_cell.angle_beta   90.00
_cell.angle_gamma   90.00
#
_symmetry.space_group_name_H-M   'P 1'
#
loop_
_entity.id
_entity.type
_entity.pdbx_description
1 polymer ?
#
loop_
_entity_poly.entity_id
_entity_poly.type
_entity_poly.pdbx_seq_one_letter_code
_entity_poly.pdbx_strand_id
1 'polypeptide(L)'
;MARKFAFITLLVVLLGPLAAFADDDNKLSAVPFVFVGTAEECGGTAGARIVTSAWLGGMGLPDNGGNNFGTTPSDPPNKKDPHLGLLLNKNGATPICSSAGAEIKGVKGMEVTAGFHLGFDYRNGSHCSGGSPRFNVSYRRPDNTDGFSFVGGCGNDSTPTDAPQDPDQWSQVRFETSNAGESFPIIPTGSRIASITLIMDEGTDTPTAARPSTDAGNPAGIGLAVVDNIDINDRLITRGSGIADGIDRYKEKDNDKHDD
;
A
#
# COMPACT_ATOMS: atom_id res chain seq x y z
N MET A 1 23.32 79.97 6.46
CA MET A 1 22.10 79.15 6.68
C MET A 1 22.11 78.02 5.68
N ALA A 2 22.46 76.79 6.12
CA ALA A 2 22.56 75.60 5.23
C ALA A 2 21.40 74.66 5.57
N ARG A 3 20.48 74.47 4.64
CA ARG A 3 19.36 73.51 4.76
C ARG A 3 19.84 72.11 4.39
N LYS A 4 19.80 71.16 5.34
CA LYS A 4 20.05 69.75 5.09
C LYS A 4 18.75 69.10 4.61
N PHE A 5 18.75 68.56 3.41
CA PHE A 5 17.68 67.68 2.91
C PHE A 5 17.99 66.25 3.35
N ALA A 6 17.08 65.65 4.12
CA ALA A 6 17.12 64.24 4.44
C ALA A 6 16.33 63.44 3.38
N PHE A 7 17.03 62.56 2.65
CA PHE A 7 16.39 61.58 1.78
C PHE A 7 15.92 60.38 2.61
N ILE A 8 14.62 60.18 2.68
CA ILE A 8 14.02 58.99 3.24
C ILE A 8 13.88 57.96 2.10
N THR A 9 14.71 56.92 2.13
CA THR A 9 14.60 55.78 1.20
C THR A 9 13.52 54.85 1.70
N LEU A 10 12.40 54.83 0.99
CA LEU A 10 11.30 53.92 1.27
C LEU A 10 11.66 52.51 0.69
N LEU A 11 12.00 51.54 1.57
CA LEU A 11 12.24 50.16 1.20
C LEU A 11 10.89 49.46 1.08
N VAL A 12 10.39 49.27 -0.15
CA VAL A 12 9.20 48.48 -0.44
C VAL A 12 9.62 47.01 -0.45
N VAL A 13 9.33 46.27 0.63
CA VAL A 13 9.45 44.82 0.67
C VAL A 13 8.25 44.24 -0.06
N LEU A 14 8.45 43.74 -1.27
CA LEU A 14 7.50 42.96 -2.02
C LEU A 14 7.41 41.55 -1.36
N LEU A 15 6.47 41.38 -0.45
CA LEU A 15 6.00 40.09 0.01
C LEU A 15 5.15 39.48 -1.13
N GLY A 16 5.80 38.73 -2.01
CA GLY A 16 5.09 37.86 -2.94
C GLY A 16 4.30 36.80 -2.15
N PRO A 17 3.09 36.46 -2.58
CA PRO A 17 2.37 35.35 -1.94
C PRO A 17 3.21 34.07 -2.14
N LEU A 18 3.69 33.49 -1.04
CA LEU A 18 4.09 32.10 -1.00
C LEU A 18 2.81 31.31 -1.33
N ALA A 19 2.69 30.85 -2.57
CA ALA A 19 1.75 29.83 -2.91
C ALA A 19 2.14 28.61 -2.07
N ALA A 20 1.48 28.44 -0.93
CA ALA A 20 1.45 27.17 -0.26
C ALA A 20 0.83 26.20 -1.27
N PHE A 21 1.64 25.33 -1.86
CA PHE A 21 1.14 24.13 -2.45
C PHE A 21 0.46 23.38 -1.30
N ALA A 22 -0.85 23.52 -1.18
CA ALA A 22 -1.65 22.61 -0.40
C ALA A 22 -1.47 21.26 -1.10
N ASP A 23 -0.57 20.44 -0.57
CA ASP A 23 -0.58 19.02 -0.81
C ASP A 23 -2.00 18.58 -0.41
N ASP A 24 -2.68 17.85 -1.29
CA ASP A 24 -4.05 17.39 -1.04
C ASP A 24 -3.95 16.24 -0.03
N ASP A 25 -3.59 16.59 1.21
CA ASP A 25 -3.24 15.70 2.34
C ASP A 25 -4.35 14.68 2.67
N ASN A 26 -5.50 14.77 2.00
CA ASN A 26 -6.65 13.91 2.21
C ASN A 26 -6.87 12.86 1.11
N LYS A 27 -6.09 12.88 0.03
CA LYS A 27 -6.26 11.89 -1.02
C LYS A 27 -5.49 10.62 -0.68
N LEU A 28 -6.22 9.52 -0.49
CA LEU A 28 -5.59 8.21 -0.33
C LEU A 28 -4.92 7.77 -1.62
N SER A 29 -3.73 7.20 -1.48
CA SER A 29 -3.04 6.51 -2.58
C SER A 29 -2.14 5.41 -2.02
N ALA A 30 -1.88 4.37 -2.82
CA ALA A 30 -0.95 3.30 -2.49
C ALA A 30 0.26 3.39 -3.42
N VAL A 31 1.42 3.68 -2.84
CA VAL A 31 2.67 3.90 -3.56
C VAL A 31 3.53 2.64 -3.45
N PRO A 32 3.80 1.93 -4.55
CA PRO A 32 4.61 0.72 -4.54
C PRO A 32 6.00 0.96 -3.97
N PHE A 33 6.49 0.02 -3.15
CA PHE A 33 7.87 -0.03 -2.70
C PHE A 33 8.36 -1.48 -2.62
N VAL A 34 9.67 -1.65 -2.56
CA VAL A 34 10.33 -2.91 -2.22
C VAL A 34 11.35 -2.66 -1.11
N PHE A 35 11.49 -3.66 -0.25
CA PHE A 35 12.52 -3.69 0.77
C PHE A 35 13.48 -4.85 0.47
N VAL A 36 14.78 -4.55 0.47
CA VAL A 36 15.86 -5.53 0.39
C VAL A 36 16.82 -5.19 1.53
N GLY A 37 16.71 -5.94 2.62
CA GLY A 37 17.42 -5.62 3.85
C GLY A 37 18.91 -5.81 3.74
N THR A 38 19.66 -4.97 4.42
CA THR A 38 21.10 -5.14 4.67
C THR A 38 21.34 -6.30 5.65
N ALA A 39 22.57 -6.78 5.75
CA ALA A 39 22.92 -7.82 6.72
C ALA A 39 22.65 -7.37 8.17
N GLU A 40 22.81 -6.09 8.48
CA GLU A 40 22.52 -5.52 9.80
C GLU A 40 21.02 -5.57 10.11
N GLU A 41 20.17 -5.11 9.19
CA GLU A 41 18.71 -5.11 9.34
C GLU A 41 18.14 -6.52 9.43
N CYS A 42 18.79 -7.49 8.81
CA CYS A 42 18.32 -8.88 8.67
C CYS A 42 18.97 -9.86 9.67
N GLY A 43 19.74 -9.35 10.63
CA GLY A 43 20.36 -10.20 11.66
C GLY A 43 21.50 -11.09 11.15
N GLY A 44 22.19 -10.68 10.07
CA GLY A 44 23.43 -11.29 9.61
C GLY A 44 23.49 -11.66 8.12
N THR A 45 22.34 -11.93 7.46
CA THR A 45 22.32 -12.24 6.03
C THR A 45 21.49 -11.21 5.29
N ALA A 46 22.10 -10.51 4.35
CA ALA A 46 21.38 -9.52 3.53
C ALA A 46 20.25 -10.16 2.71
N GLY A 47 19.22 -9.39 2.46
CA GLY A 47 18.13 -9.77 1.58
C GLY A 47 18.57 -9.93 0.11
N ALA A 48 17.68 -10.41 -0.71
CA ALA A 48 17.91 -10.58 -2.15
C ALA A 48 16.90 -9.78 -2.97
N ARG A 49 17.30 -9.40 -4.19
CA ARG A 49 16.50 -8.61 -5.15
C ARG A 49 15.52 -9.50 -5.91
N ILE A 50 14.64 -10.15 -5.18
CA ILE A 50 13.64 -11.08 -5.68
C ILE A 50 12.21 -10.55 -5.53
N VAL A 51 12.09 -9.24 -5.34
CA VAL A 51 10.83 -8.56 -4.99
C VAL A 51 10.46 -7.52 -6.04
N THR A 52 9.15 -7.39 -6.27
CA THR A 52 8.57 -6.38 -7.16
C THR A 52 7.22 -5.96 -6.60
N SER A 53 6.94 -4.66 -6.63
CA SER A 53 5.63 -4.10 -6.38
C SER A 53 5.27 -3.13 -7.50
N ALA A 54 4.09 -3.29 -8.11
CA ALA A 54 3.72 -2.46 -9.26
C ALA A 54 2.21 -2.36 -9.45
N TRP A 55 1.71 -1.19 -9.83
CA TRP A 55 0.38 -1.05 -10.39
C TRP A 55 0.42 -1.41 -11.88
N LEU A 56 -0.33 -2.44 -12.30
CA LEU A 56 -0.32 -2.96 -13.65
C LEU A 56 -1.73 -2.99 -14.24
N GLY A 57 -1.87 -2.49 -15.47
CA GLY A 57 -3.11 -2.55 -16.21
C GLY A 57 -3.50 -3.99 -16.59
N GLY A 58 -4.79 -4.28 -16.55
CA GLY A 58 -5.34 -5.60 -16.84
C GLY A 58 -5.16 -6.64 -15.73
N MET A 59 -4.65 -6.23 -14.57
CA MET A 59 -4.42 -7.11 -13.42
C MET A 59 -5.50 -6.98 -12.35
N GLY A 60 -6.25 -5.89 -12.35
CA GLY A 60 -7.23 -5.53 -11.31
C GLY A 60 -8.68 -5.67 -11.73
N LEU A 61 -9.52 -5.24 -10.83
CA LEU A 61 -10.94 -5.03 -11.00
C LEU A 61 -11.20 -3.73 -11.81
N PRO A 62 -12.43 -3.43 -12.22
CA PRO A 62 -12.73 -2.15 -12.87
C PRO A 62 -12.41 -0.94 -11.99
N ASP A 63 -11.60 0.01 -12.51
CA ASP A 63 -11.17 1.22 -11.77
C ASP A 63 -12.19 2.36 -11.73
N ASN A 64 -13.20 2.30 -12.57
CA ASN A 64 -14.13 3.40 -12.76
C ASN A 64 -15.03 3.68 -11.55
N GLY A 65 -14.63 3.25 -10.37
CA GLY A 65 -15.11 3.62 -9.02
C GLY A 65 -16.55 3.29 -8.81
N GLY A 66 -17.01 2.60 -9.69
CA GLY A 66 -18.29 2.78 -9.69
C GLY A 66 -19.16 1.75 -9.28
N ASN A 67 -20.09 1.92 -9.16
CA ASN A 67 -21.41 1.38 -9.09
C ASN A 67 -21.69 0.21 -10.06
N ASN A 68 -20.67 -0.36 -10.63
CA ASN A 68 -20.74 -1.59 -11.41
C ASN A 68 -20.63 -2.84 -10.55
N PHE A 69 -20.94 -2.70 -9.27
CA PHE A 69 -21.21 -3.84 -8.42
C PHE A 69 -22.35 -4.65 -9.06
N GLY A 70 -22.02 -5.83 -9.57
CA GLY A 70 -23.00 -6.73 -10.16
C GLY A 70 -23.26 -6.56 -11.66
N THR A 71 -22.43 -5.86 -12.40
CA THR A 71 -22.43 -6.02 -13.84
C THR A 71 -21.88 -7.40 -14.18
N THR A 72 -22.71 -8.15 -14.84
CA THR A 72 -22.34 -9.46 -15.36
C THR A 72 -21.13 -9.32 -16.30
N PRO A 73 -20.28 -10.37 -16.44
CA PRO A 73 -19.14 -10.40 -17.36
C PRO A 73 -19.49 -10.08 -18.83
N SER A 74 -20.76 -9.85 -19.13
CA SER A 74 -21.28 -9.52 -20.46
C SER A 74 -21.18 -8.04 -20.83
N ASP A 75 -20.88 -7.13 -19.89
CA ASP A 75 -20.60 -5.76 -20.26
C ASP A 75 -19.21 -5.71 -20.92
N PRO A 76 -19.10 -5.27 -22.17
CA PRO A 76 -17.80 -5.19 -22.81
C PRO A 76 -16.91 -4.28 -21.97
N PRO A 77 -15.67 -4.69 -21.63
CA PRO A 77 -14.78 -3.89 -20.81
C PRO A 77 -14.69 -2.50 -21.42
N ASN A 78 -14.93 -1.48 -20.62
CA ASN A 78 -14.76 -0.11 -21.07
C ASN A 78 -13.28 0.04 -21.50
N LYS A 79 -13.04 0.21 -22.79
CA LYS A 79 -11.68 0.31 -23.37
C LYS A 79 -10.84 1.44 -22.76
N LYS A 80 -11.46 2.32 -21.97
CA LYS A 80 -10.82 3.42 -21.26
C LYS A 80 -10.51 3.09 -19.78
N ASP A 81 -11.01 1.96 -19.28
CA ASP A 81 -10.74 1.49 -17.93
C ASP A 81 -9.52 0.56 -17.98
N PRO A 82 -8.40 0.92 -17.36
CA PRO A 82 -7.19 0.12 -17.45
C PRO A 82 -7.20 -1.13 -16.56
N HIS A 83 -8.18 -1.30 -15.67
CA HIS A 83 -8.22 -2.39 -14.69
C HIS A 83 -6.88 -2.52 -13.95
N LEU A 84 -6.49 -1.48 -13.23
CA LEU A 84 -5.22 -1.44 -12.52
C LEU A 84 -5.30 -2.29 -11.25
N GLY A 85 -4.43 -3.29 -11.13
CA GLY A 85 -4.23 -4.06 -9.91
C GLY A 85 -2.82 -3.87 -9.36
N LEU A 86 -2.68 -3.93 -8.04
CA LEU A 86 -1.39 -3.89 -7.38
C LEU A 86 -0.81 -5.30 -7.31
N LEU A 87 0.23 -5.54 -8.09
CA LEU A 87 1.05 -6.74 -8.01
C LEU A 87 2.04 -6.61 -6.86
N LEU A 88 2.09 -7.62 -5.99
CA LEU A 88 3.09 -7.80 -4.94
C LEU A 88 3.75 -9.16 -5.15
N ASN A 89 5.07 -9.18 -5.31
CA ASN A 89 5.80 -10.41 -5.61
C ASN A 89 7.08 -10.54 -4.81
N LYS A 90 7.29 -11.75 -4.25
CA LYS A 90 8.55 -12.20 -3.66
C LYS A 90 8.90 -13.58 -4.23
N ASN A 91 9.74 -13.59 -5.26
CA ASN A 91 10.13 -14.81 -5.97
C ASN A 91 11.35 -15.48 -5.31
N GLY A 92 11.14 -16.07 -4.16
CA GLY A 92 12.17 -16.77 -3.38
C GLY A 92 11.65 -17.18 -2.02
N ALA A 93 12.51 -17.80 -1.21
CA ALA A 93 12.13 -18.35 0.08
C ALA A 93 11.70 -17.27 1.09
N THR A 94 10.68 -17.57 1.91
CA THR A 94 10.17 -16.69 2.97
C THR A 94 11.25 -16.14 3.90
N PRO A 95 12.25 -16.92 4.37
CA PRO A 95 13.29 -16.40 5.25
C PRO A 95 14.24 -15.38 4.60
N ILE A 96 14.26 -15.24 3.29
CA ILE A 96 15.07 -14.21 2.64
C ILE A 96 14.50 -12.83 3.02
N CYS A 97 15.33 -11.99 3.60
CA CYS A 97 14.98 -10.70 4.18
C CYS A 97 14.70 -9.64 3.10
N SER A 98 13.58 -9.80 2.44
CA SER A 98 13.06 -8.87 1.43
C SER A 98 11.54 -8.94 1.38
N SER A 99 10.89 -7.84 0.99
CA SER A 99 9.45 -7.77 0.83
C SER A 99 9.03 -6.82 -0.29
N ALA A 100 7.88 -7.07 -0.87
CA ALA A 100 7.15 -6.15 -1.73
C ALA A 100 6.04 -5.47 -0.93
N GLY A 101 5.64 -4.27 -1.29
CA GLY A 101 4.58 -3.58 -0.57
C GLY A 101 4.10 -2.32 -1.24
N ALA A 102 3.16 -1.65 -0.56
CA ALA A 102 2.74 -0.31 -0.91
C ALA A 102 2.58 0.55 0.35
N GLU A 103 3.13 1.75 0.32
CA GLU A 103 2.88 2.75 1.36
C GLU A 103 1.55 3.44 1.10
N ILE A 104 0.68 3.46 2.11
CA ILE A 104 -0.62 4.13 2.02
C ILE A 104 -0.45 5.58 2.45
N LYS A 105 -0.57 6.49 1.50
CA LYS A 105 -0.52 7.94 1.73
C LYS A 105 -1.88 8.50 2.11
N GLY A 106 -1.91 9.66 2.76
CA GLY A 106 -3.13 10.36 3.17
C GLY A 106 -3.80 9.78 4.42
N VAL A 107 -3.10 8.90 5.17
CA VAL A 107 -3.63 8.26 6.39
C VAL A 107 -3.15 8.92 7.68
N LYS A 108 -2.09 9.72 7.64
CA LYS A 108 -1.48 10.31 8.83
C LYS A 108 -2.48 11.18 9.59
N GLY A 109 -2.62 10.92 10.89
CA GLY A 109 -3.51 11.65 11.77
C GLY A 109 -4.96 11.15 11.78
N MET A 110 -5.33 10.17 10.93
CA MET A 110 -6.66 9.54 10.98
C MET A 110 -6.88 8.94 12.37
N GLU A 111 -8.07 9.19 12.93
CA GLU A 111 -8.44 8.66 14.21
C GLU A 111 -9.01 7.25 14.08
N VAL A 112 -8.55 6.34 14.92
CA VAL A 112 -9.08 4.98 15.02
C VAL A 112 -10.37 5.05 15.84
N THR A 113 -11.50 4.93 15.16
CA THR A 113 -12.84 4.90 15.77
C THR A 113 -13.28 3.46 16.04
N ALA A 114 -14.40 3.27 16.71
CA ALA A 114 -15.03 1.96 16.79
C ALA A 114 -15.40 1.48 15.40
N GLY A 115 -15.06 0.21 15.07
CA GLY A 115 -15.27 -0.36 13.74
C GLY A 115 -14.26 0.09 12.67
N PHE A 116 -13.16 0.76 13.07
CA PHE A 116 -12.11 1.09 12.13
C PHE A 116 -11.51 -0.21 11.55
N HIS A 117 -11.50 -0.30 10.23
CA HIS A 117 -11.04 -1.50 9.53
C HIS A 117 -10.12 -1.15 8.37
N LEU A 118 -9.35 -2.16 7.96
CA LEU A 118 -8.49 -2.17 6.79
C LEU A 118 -8.82 -3.39 5.95
N GLY A 119 -8.65 -3.29 4.64
CA GLY A 119 -8.91 -4.45 3.80
C GLY A 119 -8.45 -4.28 2.36
N PHE A 120 -8.68 -5.29 1.58
CA PHE A 120 -8.45 -5.28 0.14
C PHE A 120 -9.26 -6.39 -0.53
N ASP A 121 -9.42 -6.30 -1.83
CA ASP A 121 -9.85 -7.38 -2.66
C ASP A 121 -8.62 -8.07 -3.24
N TYR A 122 -8.62 -9.40 -3.35
CA TYR A 122 -7.49 -10.15 -3.88
C TYR A 122 -7.93 -11.15 -4.95
N ARG A 123 -7.05 -11.37 -5.92
CA ARG A 123 -7.28 -12.33 -6.99
C ARG A 123 -7.22 -13.75 -6.45
N ASN A 124 -8.27 -14.54 -6.66
CA ASN A 124 -8.31 -15.96 -6.32
C ASN A 124 -7.17 -16.70 -7.02
N GLY A 125 -6.50 -17.62 -6.31
CA GLY A 125 -5.33 -18.32 -6.81
C GLY A 125 -4.01 -17.55 -6.67
N SER A 126 -4.02 -16.28 -6.26
CA SER A 126 -2.81 -15.59 -5.82
C SER A 126 -2.51 -15.87 -4.35
N HIS A 127 -1.30 -15.52 -3.90
CA HIS A 127 -0.91 -15.73 -2.50
C HIS A 127 -1.80 -14.94 -1.55
N CYS A 128 -2.38 -15.63 -0.58
CA CYS A 128 -3.20 -15.05 0.47
C CYS A 128 -3.19 -15.99 1.67
N SER A 129 -2.35 -15.72 2.66
CA SER A 129 -2.14 -16.58 3.83
C SER A 129 -2.49 -15.86 5.14
N GLY A 130 -2.21 -16.50 6.27
CA GLY A 130 -2.34 -15.88 7.59
C GLY A 130 -1.29 -14.81 7.88
N GLY A 131 -0.17 -14.79 7.17
CA GLY A 131 0.93 -13.86 7.38
C GLY A 131 0.98 -12.73 6.35
N SER A 132 0.49 -12.95 5.12
CA SER A 132 0.71 -12.04 4.00
C SER A 132 -0.34 -12.25 2.89
N PRO A 133 -0.77 -11.20 2.13
CA PRO A 133 -0.55 -9.77 2.41
C PRO A 133 -1.21 -9.31 3.71
N ARG A 134 -0.58 -8.36 4.40
CA ARG A 134 -1.10 -7.74 5.62
C ARG A 134 -0.76 -6.27 5.69
N PHE A 135 -1.42 -5.54 6.57
CA PHE A 135 -1.04 -4.18 6.88
C PHE A 135 -0.09 -4.12 8.09
N ASN A 136 0.97 -3.35 7.96
CA ASN A 136 1.79 -2.89 9.08
C ASN A 136 1.32 -1.48 9.43
N VAL A 137 0.86 -1.29 10.67
CA VAL A 137 0.25 -0.03 11.12
C VAL A 137 1.05 0.55 12.29
N SER A 138 1.65 1.72 12.08
CA SER A 138 2.20 2.50 13.18
C SER A 138 1.18 3.55 13.62
N TYR A 139 1.04 3.76 14.92
CA TYR A 139 0.05 4.67 15.47
C TYR A 139 0.52 5.32 16.78
N ARG A 140 -0.09 6.44 17.13
CA ARG A 140 0.04 7.09 18.45
C ARG A 140 -1.17 6.74 19.28
N ARG A 141 -0.95 6.18 20.48
CA ARG A 141 -2.02 5.85 21.43
C ARG A 141 -2.61 7.10 22.07
N PRO A 142 -3.80 7.00 22.70
CA PRO A 142 -4.39 8.12 23.43
C PRO A 142 -3.52 8.69 24.57
N ASP A 143 -2.64 7.86 25.14
CA ASP A 143 -1.66 8.25 26.17
C ASP A 143 -0.38 8.88 25.58
N ASN A 144 -0.35 9.16 24.28
CA ASN A 144 0.79 9.68 23.52
C ASN A 144 2.01 8.73 23.44
N THR A 145 1.86 7.45 23.68
CA THR A 145 2.89 6.46 23.37
C THR A 145 2.76 5.93 21.95
N ASP A 146 3.87 5.51 21.35
CA ASP A 146 3.86 4.89 20.04
C ASP A 146 3.40 3.43 20.12
N GLY A 147 2.69 3.01 19.09
CA GLY A 147 2.23 1.65 18.91
C GLY A 147 2.50 1.14 17.50
N PHE A 148 2.53 -0.16 17.38
CA PHE A 148 2.64 -0.86 16.11
C PHE A 148 1.74 -2.09 16.12
N SER A 149 1.10 -2.42 15.00
CA SER A 149 0.25 -3.59 14.84
C SER A 149 0.44 -4.21 13.46
N PHE A 150 0.38 -5.53 13.40
CA PHE A 150 0.09 -6.28 12.18
C PHE A 150 -1.41 -6.45 12.08
N VAL A 151 -2.02 -6.00 10.97
CA VAL A 151 -3.47 -6.11 10.74
C VAL A 151 -3.69 -6.93 9.48
N GLY A 152 -4.44 -8.01 9.58
CA GLY A 152 -4.79 -8.87 8.47
C GLY A 152 -3.88 -10.08 8.30
N GLY A 153 -3.57 -10.38 7.04
CA GLY A 153 -3.27 -11.71 6.56
C GLY A 153 -4.58 -12.41 6.21
N CYS A 154 -4.79 -12.77 4.95
CA CYS A 154 -6.10 -13.24 4.46
C CYS A 154 -6.69 -14.40 5.28
N GLY A 155 -5.82 -15.29 5.80
CA GLY A 155 -6.26 -16.40 6.63
C GLY A 155 -6.75 -16.00 8.04
N ASN A 156 -6.62 -14.72 8.41
CA ASN A 156 -7.07 -14.19 9.69
C ASN A 156 -8.43 -13.49 9.57
N ASP A 157 -8.92 -13.24 8.35
CA ASP A 157 -10.30 -12.77 8.19
C ASP A 157 -11.29 -13.86 8.58
N SER A 158 -12.16 -13.54 9.52
CA SER A 158 -13.18 -14.47 10.01
C SER A 158 -14.33 -14.69 9.04
N THR A 159 -14.52 -13.78 8.09
CA THR A 159 -15.67 -13.76 7.16
C THR A 159 -15.30 -13.26 5.76
N PRO A 160 -14.32 -13.89 5.08
CA PRO A 160 -14.01 -13.47 3.71
C PRO A 160 -15.22 -13.69 2.81
N THR A 161 -15.49 -12.73 1.92
CA THR A 161 -16.61 -12.75 1.00
C THR A 161 -16.13 -12.70 -0.45
N ASP A 162 -17.04 -12.93 -1.37
CA ASP A 162 -16.77 -12.69 -2.79
C ASP A 162 -16.69 -11.20 -3.05
N ALA A 163 -15.72 -10.77 -3.88
CA ALA A 163 -15.65 -9.38 -4.31
C ALA A 163 -16.84 -9.06 -5.23
N PRO A 164 -17.66 -8.03 -4.93
CA PRO A 164 -18.89 -7.78 -5.67
C PRO A 164 -18.71 -7.54 -7.17
N GLN A 165 -17.55 -7.04 -7.59
CA GLN A 165 -17.27 -6.69 -8.99
C GLN A 165 -16.92 -7.91 -9.86
N ASP A 166 -16.37 -8.96 -9.26
CA ASP A 166 -16.06 -10.23 -9.95
C ASP A 166 -16.04 -11.37 -8.92
N PRO A 167 -17.19 -11.86 -8.49
CA PRO A 167 -17.30 -12.83 -7.42
C PRO A 167 -16.71 -14.19 -7.73
N ASP A 168 -16.55 -14.52 -9.01
CA ASP A 168 -15.99 -15.79 -9.44
C ASP A 168 -14.46 -15.84 -9.31
N GLN A 169 -13.80 -14.69 -9.44
CA GLN A 169 -12.35 -14.61 -9.56
C GLN A 169 -11.68 -13.80 -8.45
N TRP A 170 -12.45 -13.06 -7.66
CA TRP A 170 -11.94 -12.19 -6.62
C TRP A 170 -12.64 -12.41 -5.29
N SER A 171 -11.86 -12.31 -4.24
CA SER A 171 -12.34 -12.35 -2.86
C SER A 171 -12.03 -11.06 -2.15
N GLN A 172 -12.87 -10.72 -1.18
CA GLN A 172 -12.76 -9.53 -0.37
C GLN A 172 -12.43 -9.93 1.08
N VAL A 173 -11.46 -9.24 1.68
CA VAL A 173 -11.12 -9.35 3.10
C VAL A 173 -11.19 -7.99 3.77
N ARG A 174 -11.73 -7.96 4.99
CA ARG A 174 -11.85 -6.76 5.82
C ARG A 174 -11.48 -7.13 7.26
N PHE A 175 -10.54 -6.40 7.82
CA PHE A 175 -9.93 -6.69 9.12
C PHE A 175 -10.26 -5.58 10.10
N GLU A 176 -10.94 -5.88 11.18
CA GLU A 176 -11.20 -4.92 12.24
C GLU A 176 -9.98 -4.75 13.15
N THR A 177 -9.54 -3.51 13.33
CA THR A 177 -8.37 -3.20 14.16
C THR A 177 -8.60 -3.45 15.65
N SER A 178 -9.84 -3.61 16.06
CA SER A 178 -10.26 -3.98 17.43
C SER A 178 -10.41 -5.49 17.66
N ASN A 179 -10.37 -6.32 16.60
CA ASN A 179 -10.48 -7.77 16.69
C ASN A 179 -9.11 -8.40 16.92
N ALA A 180 -8.94 -9.10 18.06
CA ALA A 180 -7.68 -9.74 18.41
C ALA A 180 -7.32 -10.94 17.51
N GLY A 181 -8.26 -11.43 16.70
CA GLY A 181 -8.01 -12.45 15.67
C GLY A 181 -7.47 -11.87 14.35
N GLU A 182 -7.60 -10.57 14.15
CA GLU A 182 -7.29 -9.88 12.89
C GLU A 182 -6.22 -8.78 13.05
N SER A 183 -5.98 -8.33 14.29
CA SER A 183 -5.03 -7.26 14.62
C SER A 183 -4.13 -7.67 15.79
N PHE A 184 -2.81 -7.63 15.60
CA PHE A 184 -1.80 -8.18 16.50
C PHE A 184 -0.71 -7.15 16.85
N PRO A 185 -0.81 -6.46 18.01
CA PRO A 185 -1.96 -6.35 18.90
C PRO A 185 -3.11 -5.50 18.33
N ILE A 186 -4.27 -5.52 18.97
CA ILE A 186 -5.38 -4.62 18.63
C ILE A 186 -4.94 -3.16 18.73
N ILE A 187 -5.52 -2.31 17.89
CA ILE A 187 -5.27 -0.88 17.93
C ILE A 187 -6.34 -0.20 18.81
N PRO A 188 -5.97 0.46 19.91
CA PRO A 188 -6.95 1.08 20.79
C PRO A 188 -7.74 2.20 20.09
N THR A 189 -9.04 2.24 20.29
CA THR A 189 -9.89 3.36 19.89
C THR A 189 -9.36 4.68 20.45
N GLY A 190 -9.44 5.75 19.65
CA GLY A 190 -8.85 7.06 19.95
C GLY A 190 -7.37 7.17 19.61
N SER A 191 -6.72 6.09 19.14
CA SER A 191 -5.37 6.18 18.56
C SER A 191 -5.39 6.99 17.27
N ARG A 192 -4.24 7.56 16.90
CA ARG A 192 -4.05 8.26 15.62
C ARG A 192 -3.03 7.55 14.76
N ILE A 193 -3.40 7.25 13.53
CA ILE A 193 -2.53 6.59 12.56
C ILE A 193 -1.31 7.49 12.29
N ALA A 194 -0.12 6.90 12.37
CA ALA A 194 1.13 7.52 11.94
C ALA A 194 1.50 7.10 10.52
N SER A 195 1.39 5.79 10.22
CA SER A 195 1.61 5.23 8.87
C SER A 195 0.90 3.90 8.71
N ILE A 196 0.58 3.57 7.47
CA ILE A 196 0.08 2.24 7.05
C ILE A 196 0.89 1.79 5.84
N THR A 197 1.33 0.53 5.86
CA THR A 197 1.92 -0.12 4.68
C THR A 197 1.25 -1.48 4.46
N LEU A 198 0.97 -1.81 3.21
CA LEU A 198 0.56 -3.15 2.81
C LEU A 198 1.82 -3.93 2.43
N ILE A 199 2.03 -5.12 3.02
CA ILE A 199 3.27 -5.90 2.94
C ILE A 199 3.01 -7.31 2.44
N MET A 200 3.86 -7.75 1.51
CA MET A 200 4.02 -9.12 1.03
C MET A 200 5.44 -9.58 1.31
N ASP A 201 5.65 -10.40 2.33
CA ASP A 201 6.97 -10.89 2.77
C ASP A 201 7.07 -12.43 2.80
N GLU A 202 5.98 -13.15 2.58
CA GLU A 202 6.01 -14.58 2.35
C GLU A 202 6.45 -14.90 0.92
N GLY A 203 7.24 -15.96 0.78
CA GLY A 203 7.88 -16.30 -0.48
C GLY A 203 7.25 -17.47 -1.22
N THR A 204 7.94 -17.92 -2.26
CA THR A 204 7.49 -19.03 -3.12
C THR A 204 7.46 -20.39 -2.42
N ASP A 205 8.02 -20.53 -1.24
CA ASP A 205 8.00 -21.72 -0.39
C ASP A 205 6.80 -21.79 0.55
N THR A 206 6.05 -20.68 0.66
CA THR A 206 4.89 -20.61 1.57
C THR A 206 3.63 -21.06 0.83
N PRO A 207 2.91 -22.06 1.36
CA PRO A 207 1.62 -22.45 0.82
C PRO A 207 0.61 -21.29 0.90
N THR A 208 -0.18 -21.13 -0.15
CA THR A 208 -1.30 -20.18 -0.13
C THR A 208 -2.47 -20.75 0.65
N ALA A 209 -3.20 -19.90 1.37
CA ALA A 209 -4.47 -20.31 1.96
C ALA A 209 -5.47 -20.54 0.81
N ALA A 210 -5.79 -21.78 0.54
CA ALA A 210 -6.83 -22.11 -0.42
C ALA A 210 -8.17 -21.60 0.12
N ARG A 211 -8.87 -20.77 -0.63
CA ARG A 211 -10.27 -20.53 -0.36
C ARG A 211 -11.04 -21.82 -0.66
N PRO A 212 -11.91 -22.31 0.25
CA PRO A 212 -12.51 -23.63 0.14
C PRO A 212 -13.43 -23.84 -1.07
N SER A 213 -13.77 -22.78 -1.84
CA SER A 213 -14.94 -22.86 -2.68
C SER A 213 -14.71 -23.23 -4.14
N THR A 214 -13.54 -23.04 -4.75
CA THR A 214 -13.40 -23.31 -6.19
C THR A 214 -12.00 -23.63 -6.70
N ASP A 215 -10.95 -23.34 -5.97
CA ASP A 215 -9.57 -23.52 -6.45
C ASP A 215 -9.01 -24.90 -6.09
N ALA A 216 -9.54 -25.93 -6.73
CA ALA A 216 -8.83 -27.20 -6.84
C ALA A 216 -7.53 -26.94 -7.63
N GLY A 217 -6.46 -26.54 -6.96
CA GLY A 217 -5.18 -26.40 -7.61
C GLY A 217 -4.40 -25.13 -7.34
N ASN A 218 -4.65 -24.47 -6.22
CA ASN A 218 -3.77 -23.38 -5.80
C ASN A 218 -2.38 -23.99 -5.53
N PRO A 219 -1.40 -23.80 -6.42
CA PRO A 219 -0.11 -24.46 -6.26
C PRO A 219 0.56 -23.90 -5.00
N ALA A 220 0.97 -24.79 -4.10
CA ALA A 220 1.82 -24.43 -2.98
C ALA A 220 3.06 -23.69 -3.50
N GLY A 221 3.45 -22.62 -2.79
CA GLY A 221 4.69 -21.94 -3.11
C GLY A 221 4.57 -20.77 -4.10
N ILE A 222 3.41 -20.13 -4.19
CA ILE A 222 3.29 -18.87 -4.95
C ILE A 222 3.64 -17.68 -4.04
N GLY A 223 4.72 -16.99 -4.34
CA GLY A 223 5.11 -15.73 -3.70
C GLY A 223 4.59 -14.49 -4.44
N LEU A 224 3.34 -14.53 -4.92
CA LEU A 224 2.73 -13.47 -5.72
C LEU A 224 1.29 -13.24 -5.27
N ALA A 225 0.98 -12.00 -4.92
CA ALA A 225 -0.39 -11.53 -4.68
C ALA A 225 -0.76 -10.44 -5.70
N VAL A 226 -2.02 -10.46 -6.12
CA VAL A 226 -2.62 -9.34 -6.84
C VAL A 226 -3.77 -8.82 -5.98
N VAL A 227 -3.69 -7.56 -5.61
CA VAL A 227 -4.69 -6.90 -4.76
C VAL A 227 -5.26 -5.67 -5.44
N ASP A 228 -6.48 -5.32 -5.07
CA ASP A 228 -7.20 -4.15 -5.55
C ASP A 228 -8.16 -3.63 -4.47
N ASN A 229 -8.86 -2.53 -4.75
CA ASN A 229 -9.84 -1.96 -3.82
C ASN A 229 -9.32 -1.91 -2.38
N ILE A 230 -8.06 -1.41 -2.21
CA ILE A 230 -7.45 -1.30 -0.88
C ILE A 230 -8.34 -0.39 -0.05
N ASP A 231 -8.87 -0.93 1.03
CA ASP A 231 -9.86 -0.27 1.88
C ASP A 231 -9.21 0.30 3.14
N ILE A 232 -9.40 1.59 3.34
CA ILE A 232 -9.00 2.31 4.54
C ILE A 232 -10.27 2.91 5.16
N ASN A 233 -10.94 2.12 5.98
CA ASN A 233 -12.16 2.54 6.69
C ASN A 233 -13.22 3.10 5.72
N ASP A 234 -13.74 2.27 4.82
CA ASP A 234 -14.71 2.57 3.75
C ASP A 234 -14.21 3.51 2.63
N ARG A 235 -12.91 3.82 2.61
CA ARG A 235 -12.31 4.63 1.56
C ARG A 235 -11.44 3.77 0.67
N LEU A 236 -11.88 3.49 -0.55
CA LEU A 236 -11.21 2.59 -1.47
C LEU A 236 -10.12 3.30 -2.29
N ILE A 237 -8.98 2.63 -2.41
CA ILE A 237 -7.94 2.93 -3.39
C ILE A 237 -8.07 1.89 -4.51
N THR A 238 -8.69 2.29 -5.61
CA THR A 238 -9.03 1.40 -6.75
C THR A 238 -8.00 1.46 -7.86
N ARG A 239 -7.02 2.36 -7.78
CA ARG A 239 -5.97 2.51 -8.77
C ARG A 239 -4.78 3.26 -8.22
N GLY A 240 -3.63 3.05 -8.86
CA GLY A 240 -2.41 3.76 -8.56
C GLY A 240 -1.46 3.77 -9.76
N SER A 241 -0.23 4.11 -9.51
CA SER A 241 0.83 4.13 -10.51
C SER A 241 2.18 3.84 -9.86
N GLY A 242 3.14 3.49 -10.70
CA GLY A 242 4.50 3.24 -10.28
C GLY A 242 4.86 1.77 -10.27
N ILE A 243 6.14 1.53 -10.39
CA ILE A 243 6.80 0.23 -10.31
C ILE A 243 7.97 0.38 -9.35
N ALA A 244 8.03 -0.50 -8.36
CA ALA A 244 9.20 -0.67 -7.50
C ALA A 244 9.70 -2.11 -7.66
N ASP A 245 10.97 -2.24 -7.97
CA ASP A 245 11.67 -3.52 -8.10
C ASP A 245 12.95 -3.53 -7.24
N GLY A 246 13.45 -4.70 -6.91
CA GLY A 246 14.65 -4.87 -6.11
C GLY A 246 15.95 -4.56 -6.87
N ILE A 247 15.87 -3.88 -7.99
CA ILE A 247 17.03 -3.46 -8.78
C ILE A 247 17.37 -2.03 -8.38
N ASP A 248 18.58 -1.80 -7.83
CA ASP A 248 19.09 -0.44 -7.67
C ASP A 248 19.27 0.17 -9.05
N ARG A 249 18.44 1.13 -9.37
CA ARG A 249 18.75 2.03 -10.48
C ARG A 249 19.89 2.91 -9.99
N TYR A 250 21.12 2.49 -10.23
CA TYR A 250 22.23 3.41 -10.18
C TYR A 250 21.87 4.52 -11.16
N LYS A 251 21.59 5.70 -10.62
CA LYS A 251 21.74 6.91 -11.42
C LYS A 251 23.23 6.90 -11.78
N GLU A 252 23.56 6.49 -13.00
CA GLU A 252 24.80 6.87 -13.63
C GLU A 252 24.85 8.39 -13.49
N LYS A 253 25.67 8.88 -12.57
CA LYS A 253 26.07 10.28 -12.60
C LYS A 253 26.88 10.34 -13.89
N ASP A 254 26.28 10.91 -14.91
CA ASP A 254 27.02 11.41 -16.05
C ASP A 254 28.13 12.31 -15.54
N ASN A 255 29.30 11.68 -15.31
CA ASN A 255 30.56 12.37 -15.18
C ASN A 255 31.03 12.70 -16.60
N ASP A 256 30.21 13.42 -17.35
CA ASP A 256 30.71 14.18 -18.49
C ASP A 256 31.52 15.37 -17.96
N LYS A 257 32.72 15.03 -17.45
CA LYS A 257 33.81 15.99 -17.50
C LYS A 257 34.35 15.95 -18.92
N HIS A 258 33.86 16.83 -19.76
CA HIS A 258 34.64 17.33 -20.87
C HIS A 258 35.86 18.02 -20.29
N ASP A 259 36.99 17.33 -20.34
CA ASP A 259 38.30 18.00 -20.27
C ASP A 259 38.59 18.53 -21.68
N ASP A 260 38.46 19.85 -21.85
CA ASP A 260 39.12 20.61 -22.90
C ASP A 260 40.52 21.00 -22.45
#